data_ef32f6413fbf4ed7ae2345779041cfae
#
_entry.id   ef32f6413fbf4ed7ae2345779041cfae
#
_cell.length_a   1.000
_cell.length_b   1.000
_cell.length_c   1.000
_cell.angle_alpha   90.00
_cell.angle_beta   90.00
_cell.angle_gamma   90.00
#
_symmetry.space_group_name_H-M   'P 1'
#
loop_
_entity.id
_entity.type
_entity.pdbx_description
1 polymer ?
#
loop_
_entity_poly.entity_id
_entity_poly.type
_entity_poly.pdbx_seq_one_letter_code
_entity_poly.pdbx_strand_id
1 'polypeptide(L)'
;LVGSEMCIRDRSRACHRIRKEGGNKSQIAPVLGGLLSGGAVSLAGNMHYVIYGCIRQWLGLNESAYWFPSSTRYIGYDPLVENDRTIHEFPSYSFVLGDLHAHVVNVMFVLLVLGLLYSYVKNTCRDPEKEWKWSLKDVLLQPQIIAAGFLIGVFHWSNYWDFVIYFVVIAGFALYGALYRYHARAKETIGTVLLQAAEVFAIGTIVALPFTMKFETMVSGVGIAKHHSMLYQLAILWGLPTVLVVLFIAAVLLAWRKNCHLPGMERQG
;
A
#
# COMPACT_ATOMS: atom_id res chain seq x y z
N LEU A 1 5.67 10.81 11.31
CA LEU A 1 7.00 10.67 11.94
C LEU A 1 7.21 9.29 12.57
N VAL A 2 6.26 8.74 13.33
CA VAL A 2 6.43 7.44 14.02
C VAL A 2 6.59 6.28 13.03
N GLY A 3 5.85 6.27 11.91
CA GLY A 3 5.98 5.22 10.87
C GLY A 3 7.32 5.27 10.13
N SER A 4 7.82 6.46 9.85
CA SER A 4 9.14 6.64 9.23
C SER A 4 10.28 6.29 10.19
N GLU A 5 10.14 6.61 11.48
CA GLU A 5 11.14 6.23 12.50
C GLU A 5 11.19 4.71 12.74
N MET A 6 10.06 4.00 12.72
CA MET A 6 10.06 2.53 12.79
C MET A 6 10.75 1.91 11.57
N CYS A 7 10.48 2.40 10.36
CA CYS A 7 11.17 1.96 9.16
C CYS A 7 12.68 2.28 9.20
N ILE A 8 13.06 3.46 9.70
CA ILE A 8 14.46 3.86 9.87
C ILE A 8 15.15 2.99 10.94
N ARG A 9 14.48 2.74 12.06
CA ARG A 9 15.03 1.94 13.17
C ARG A 9 15.20 0.46 12.81
N ASP A 10 14.27 -0.14 12.08
CA ASP A 10 14.39 -1.52 11.59
C ASP A 10 15.43 -1.65 10.48
N ARG A 11 15.55 -0.65 9.62
CA ARG A 11 16.66 -0.57 8.65
C ARG A 11 18.00 -0.38 9.33
N SER A 12 18.09 0.47 10.33
CA SER A 12 19.27 0.66 11.15
C SER A 12 19.71 -0.66 11.83
N ARG A 13 18.76 -1.43 12.38
CA ARG A 13 19.02 -2.74 12.96
C ARG A 13 19.40 -3.80 11.91
N ALA A 14 18.76 -3.79 10.74
CA ALA A 14 19.13 -4.66 9.62
C ALA A 14 20.52 -4.31 9.09
N CYS A 15 20.84 -3.03 8.93
CA CYS A 15 22.18 -2.56 8.58
C CYS A 15 23.23 -2.91 9.64
N HIS A 16 22.87 -2.84 10.93
CA HIS A 16 23.77 -3.20 12.02
C HIS A 16 24.04 -4.72 12.07
N ARG A 17 23.05 -5.56 11.76
CA ARG A 17 23.24 -7.02 11.59
C ARG A 17 24.12 -7.32 10.38
N ILE A 18 23.84 -6.73 9.22
CA ILE A 18 24.64 -6.89 8.00
C ILE A 18 26.09 -6.45 8.24
N ARG A 19 26.31 -5.40 9.03
CA ARG A 19 27.63 -4.89 9.39
C ARG A 19 28.37 -5.86 10.36
N LYS A 20 27.61 -6.57 11.22
CA LYS A 20 28.16 -7.53 12.18
C LYS A 20 28.47 -8.89 11.55
N GLU A 21 27.74 -9.26 10.47
CA GLU A 21 27.85 -10.57 9.80
C GLU A 21 28.86 -10.59 8.63
N GLY A 22 29.60 -9.55 8.40
CA GLY A 22 30.67 -9.56 7.40
C GLY A 22 30.72 -8.41 6.46
N GLY A 23 31.59 -7.49 6.76
CA GLY A 23 32.33 -6.68 5.79
C GLY A 23 31.47 -5.71 4.98
N ASN A 24 31.85 -4.50 5.05
CA ASN A 24 31.76 -3.39 4.08
C ASN A 24 30.69 -3.46 2.95
N LYS A 25 29.48 -3.94 3.24
CA LYS A 25 28.36 -3.79 2.31
C LYS A 25 27.84 -2.36 2.40
N SER A 26 27.95 -1.66 1.27
CA SER A 26 27.52 -0.29 1.09
C SER A 26 26.15 -0.02 1.71
N GLN A 27 26.07 0.97 2.59
CA GLN A 27 24.80 1.46 3.15
C GLN A 27 24.02 2.32 2.13
N ILE A 28 24.56 2.52 0.94
CA ILE A 28 23.98 3.36 -0.10
C ILE A 28 22.60 2.84 -0.55
N ALA A 29 22.45 1.53 -0.74
CA ALA A 29 21.18 0.97 -1.21
C ALA A 29 19.98 1.20 -0.27
N PRO A 30 20.09 0.98 1.07
CA PRO A 30 19.00 1.32 1.99
C PRO A 30 18.68 2.82 2.04
N VAL A 31 19.71 3.68 1.98
CA VAL A 31 19.54 5.14 1.96
C VAL A 31 18.85 5.59 0.69
N LEU A 32 19.34 5.15 -0.47
CA LEU A 32 18.71 5.45 -1.76
C LEU A 32 17.26 4.91 -1.83
N GLY A 33 17.02 3.69 -1.35
CA GLY A 33 15.67 3.14 -1.27
C GLY A 33 14.74 3.97 -0.38
N GLY A 34 15.24 4.51 0.72
CA GLY A 34 14.49 5.42 1.61
C GLY A 34 14.17 6.74 0.94
N LEU A 35 15.16 7.36 0.29
CA LEU A 35 14.99 8.63 -0.43
C LEU A 35 14.04 8.48 -1.62
N LEU A 36 14.20 7.43 -2.42
CA LEU A 36 13.31 7.15 -3.56
C LEU A 36 11.88 6.89 -3.11
N SER A 37 11.70 6.11 -2.04
CA SER A 37 10.35 5.84 -1.50
C SER A 37 9.70 7.11 -0.93
N GLY A 38 10.44 7.91 -0.17
CA GLY A 38 9.96 9.18 0.35
C GLY A 38 9.65 10.18 -0.76
N GLY A 39 10.53 10.29 -1.77
CA GLY A 39 10.31 11.10 -2.95
C GLY A 39 9.09 10.62 -3.77
N ALA A 40 8.93 9.32 -3.95
CA ALA A 40 7.77 8.77 -4.65
C ALA A 40 6.44 9.08 -3.93
N VAL A 41 6.38 8.95 -2.61
CA VAL A 41 5.17 9.28 -1.84
C VAL A 41 4.82 10.77 -1.93
N SER A 42 5.84 11.65 -1.89
CA SER A 42 5.61 13.09 -1.82
C SER A 42 5.48 13.77 -3.17
N LEU A 43 6.21 13.30 -4.19
CA LEU A 43 6.38 13.99 -5.46
C LEU A 43 5.81 13.22 -6.65
N ALA A 44 5.66 11.89 -6.54
CA ALA A 44 5.08 11.12 -7.64
C ALA A 44 3.57 11.41 -7.77
N GLY A 45 3.15 11.54 -9.02
CA GLY A 45 1.77 11.76 -9.40
C GLY A 45 1.42 10.93 -10.62
N ASN A 46 0.34 11.30 -11.29
CA ASN A 46 0.00 10.72 -12.58
C ASN A 46 0.87 11.31 -13.70
N MET A 47 0.79 10.71 -14.88
CA MET A 47 1.60 11.12 -16.04
C MET A 47 1.01 12.33 -16.80
N HIS A 48 -0.13 12.86 -16.36
CA HIS A 48 -0.83 13.94 -17.08
C HIS A 48 0.04 15.20 -17.20
N TYR A 49 0.64 15.65 -16.07
CA TYR A 49 1.54 16.81 -16.10
C TYR A 49 2.77 16.57 -16.96
N VAL A 50 3.35 15.38 -16.88
CA VAL A 50 4.54 15.04 -17.69
C VAL A 50 4.22 15.10 -19.19
N ILE A 51 3.08 14.53 -19.58
CA ILE A 51 2.69 14.46 -21.01
C ILE A 51 2.19 15.82 -21.50
N TYR A 52 1.19 16.39 -20.84
CA TYR A 52 0.51 17.60 -21.32
C TYR A 52 1.22 18.88 -20.88
N GLY A 53 1.81 18.91 -19.70
CA GLY A 53 2.52 20.08 -19.18
C GLY A 53 3.97 20.18 -19.65
N CYS A 54 4.70 19.07 -19.76
CA CYS A 54 6.10 19.10 -20.12
C CYS A 54 6.34 18.72 -21.59
N ILE A 55 5.99 17.49 -22.00
CA ILE A 55 6.34 16.95 -23.33
C ILE A 55 5.62 17.73 -24.43
N ARG A 56 4.31 17.89 -24.35
CA ARG A 56 3.54 18.63 -25.37
C ARG A 56 3.93 20.11 -25.45
N GLN A 57 4.24 20.72 -24.31
CA GLN A 57 4.71 22.12 -24.29
C GLN A 57 6.09 22.25 -24.92
N TRP A 58 7.02 21.33 -24.61
CA TRP A 58 8.34 21.30 -25.23
C TRP A 58 8.30 21.06 -26.75
N LEU A 59 7.34 20.25 -27.23
CA LEU A 59 7.12 20.03 -28.66
C LEU A 59 6.30 21.13 -29.35
N GLY A 60 5.91 22.18 -28.63
CA GLY A 60 5.09 23.27 -29.19
C GLY A 60 3.67 22.86 -29.59
N LEU A 61 3.12 21.79 -29.01
CA LEU A 61 1.81 21.23 -29.33
C LEU A 61 0.69 21.82 -28.47
N ASN A 62 1.00 22.65 -27.49
CA ASN A 62 0.02 23.29 -26.64
C ASN A 62 -0.35 24.67 -27.16
N GLU A 63 -1.63 24.94 -27.32
CA GLU A 63 -2.16 26.26 -27.73
C GLU A 63 -2.14 27.29 -26.58
N SER A 64 -2.10 26.82 -25.34
CA SER A 64 -2.10 27.65 -24.13
C SER A 64 -1.17 27.10 -23.06
N ALA A 65 -0.91 27.91 -22.03
CA ALA A 65 -0.15 27.48 -20.86
C ALA A 65 -0.88 26.33 -20.13
N TYR A 66 -0.11 25.35 -19.68
CA TYR A 66 -0.66 24.21 -18.94
C TYR A 66 -1.26 24.65 -17.60
N TRP A 67 -2.51 24.28 -17.37
CA TRP A 67 -3.16 24.52 -16.10
C TRP A 67 -3.05 23.28 -15.21
N PHE A 68 -2.22 23.34 -14.16
CA PHE A 68 -1.90 22.20 -13.30
C PHE A 68 -3.11 21.43 -12.73
N PRO A 69 -4.22 22.09 -12.32
CA PRO A 69 -5.41 21.37 -11.90
C PRO A 69 -6.05 20.43 -12.93
N SER A 70 -5.74 20.57 -14.21
CA SER A 70 -6.16 19.60 -15.25
C SER A 70 -5.62 18.21 -15.01
N SER A 71 -4.50 18.07 -14.26
CA SER A 71 -3.95 16.77 -13.88
C SER A 71 -4.87 15.91 -13.01
N THR A 72 -5.81 16.54 -12.33
CA THR A 72 -6.82 15.85 -11.49
C THR A 72 -8.19 15.78 -12.16
N ARG A 73 -8.39 16.51 -13.26
CA ARG A 73 -9.65 16.63 -14.00
C ARG A 73 -9.46 16.08 -15.40
N TYR A 74 -9.46 14.76 -15.54
CA TYR A 74 -9.17 14.11 -16.82
C TYR A 74 -10.29 13.19 -17.29
N ILE A 75 -10.76 12.25 -16.48
CA ILE A 75 -11.90 11.41 -16.85
C ILE A 75 -13.18 12.24 -16.83
N GLY A 76 -13.93 12.17 -17.92
CA GLY A 76 -15.14 12.97 -18.13
C GLY A 76 -14.88 14.42 -18.54
N TYR A 77 -13.61 14.84 -18.66
CA TYR A 77 -13.20 16.14 -19.18
C TYR A 77 -12.51 16.03 -20.55
N ASP A 78 -11.80 14.95 -20.79
CA ASP A 78 -11.14 14.64 -22.06
C ASP A 78 -11.30 13.14 -22.42
N PRO A 79 -12.26 12.75 -23.25
CA PRO A 79 -13.31 13.57 -23.85
C PRO A 79 -14.36 14.07 -22.84
N LEU A 80 -15.02 15.15 -23.17
CA LEU A 80 -16.06 15.72 -22.32
C LEU A 80 -17.28 14.79 -22.28
N VAL A 81 -17.67 14.37 -21.08
CA VAL A 81 -18.83 13.53 -20.83
C VAL A 81 -19.71 14.20 -19.79
N GLU A 82 -20.98 14.40 -20.11
CA GLU A 82 -21.93 14.97 -19.17
C GLU A 82 -22.25 13.99 -18.05
N ASN A 83 -22.31 14.51 -16.82
CA ASN A 83 -22.67 13.78 -15.59
C ASN A 83 -21.73 12.59 -15.22
N ASP A 84 -20.53 12.53 -15.78
CA ASP A 84 -19.52 11.51 -15.44
C ASP A 84 -18.12 12.11 -15.26
N ARG A 85 -18.08 13.30 -14.66
CA ARG A 85 -16.81 13.99 -14.37
C ARG A 85 -16.28 13.54 -13.02
N THR A 86 -15.02 13.11 -13.00
CA THR A 86 -14.35 12.67 -11.80
C THR A 86 -13.13 13.53 -11.49
N ILE A 87 -12.81 13.68 -10.22
CA ILE A 87 -11.60 14.36 -9.75
C ILE A 87 -10.69 13.29 -9.17
N HIS A 88 -9.46 13.19 -9.68
CA HIS A 88 -8.46 12.20 -9.30
C HIS A 88 -7.31 12.88 -8.57
N GLU A 89 -7.47 13.11 -7.29
CA GLU A 89 -6.43 13.73 -6.48
C GLU A 89 -5.31 12.72 -6.14
N PHE A 90 -4.11 13.23 -6.00
CA PHE A 90 -2.93 12.47 -5.64
C PHE A 90 -2.04 13.29 -4.70
N PRO A 91 -1.19 12.65 -3.87
CA PRO A 91 -0.49 13.36 -2.80
C PRO A 91 0.33 14.56 -3.26
N SER A 92 1.09 14.45 -4.35
CA SER A 92 1.89 15.57 -4.84
C SER A 92 1.04 16.77 -5.30
N TYR A 93 -0.17 16.54 -5.79
CA TYR A 93 -1.11 17.62 -6.12
C TYR A 93 -1.48 18.43 -4.89
N SER A 94 -1.86 17.76 -3.82
CA SER A 94 -2.21 18.40 -2.55
C SER A 94 -1.00 19.12 -1.93
N PHE A 95 0.20 18.55 -2.00
CA PHE A 95 1.42 19.21 -1.51
C PHE A 95 1.75 20.47 -2.30
N VAL A 96 1.61 20.46 -3.62
CA VAL A 96 1.87 21.63 -4.46
C VAL A 96 0.86 22.75 -4.20
N LEU A 97 -0.41 22.42 -4.00
CA LEU A 97 -1.46 23.41 -3.72
C LEU A 97 -1.53 23.81 -2.24
N GLY A 98 -0.83 23.12 -1.36
CA GLY A 98 -0.94 23.33 0.09
C GLY A 98 -2.30 22.95 0.66
N ASP A 99 -3.02 22.04 0.01
CA ASP A 99 -4.37 21.63 0.35
C ASP A 99 -4.37 20.29 1.09
N LEU A 100 -4.85 20.30 2.33
CA LEU A 100 -4.82 19.14 3.21
C LEU A 100 -6.06 18.25 2.98
N HIS A 101 -5.99 17.39 2.00
CA HIS A 101 -7.04 16.41 1.72
C HIS A 101 -6.94 15.16 2.62
N ALA A 102 -8.07 14.46 2.79
CA ALA A 102 -8.20 13.27 3.64
C ALA A 102 -7.14 12.20 3.33
N HIS A 103 -6.89 11.92 2.05
CA HIS A 103 -5.88 10.93 1.64
C HIS A 103 -4.45 11.33 2.04
N VAL A 104 -4.12 12.63 2.08
CA VAL A 104 -2.80 13.11 2.51
C VAL A 104 -2.61 12.94 4.02
N VAL A 105 -3.65 13.25 4.81
CA VAL A 105 -3.65 13.01 6.26
C VAL A 105 -3.43 11.52 6.53
N ASN A 106 -4.05 10.66 5.75
CA ASN A 106 -3.99 9.21 5.92
C ASN A 106 -2.65 8.59 5.53
N VAL A 107 -1.80 9.24 4.73
CA VAL A 107 -0.50 8.67 4.32
C VAL A 107 0.31 8.16 5.51
N MET A 108 0.33 8.91 6.63
CA MET A 108 1.07 8.50 7.83
C MET A 108 0.47 7.22 8.46
N PHE A 109 -0.85 7.15 8.55
CA PHE A 109 -1.56 6.00 9.12
C PHE A 109 -1.44 4.78 8.20
N VAL A 110 -1.47 4.99 6.89
CA VAL A 110 -1.21 3.95 5.87
C VAL A 110 0.18 3.35 6.04
N LEU A 111 1.21 4.19 6.15
CA LEU A 111 2.58 3.74 6.38
C LEU A 111 2.72 2.99 7.71
N LEU A 112 1.99 3.41 8.74
CA LEU A 112 1.97 2.72 10.02
C LEU A 112 1.32 1.34 9.90
N VAL A 113 0.17 1.20 9.22
CA VAL A 113 -0.46 -0.10 8.95
C VAL A 113 0.51 -1.02 8.22
N LEU A 114 1.13 -0.55 7.14
CA LEU A 114 2.10 -1.35 6.38
C LEU A 114 3.31 -1.77 7.24
N GLY A 115 3.78 -0.88 8.13
CA GLY A 115 4.84 -1.20 9.09
C GLY A 115 4.44 -2.27 10.10
N LEU A 116 3.21 -2.20 10.62
CA LEU A 116 2.65 -3.21 11.51
C LEU A 116 2.51 -4.57 10.81
N LEU A 117 2.00 -4.58 9.59
CA LEU A 117 1.84 -5.80 8.79
C LEU A 117 3.20 -6.42 8.41
N TYR A 118 4.18 -5.60 8.06
CA TYR A 118 5.55 -6.07 7.86
C TYR A 118 6.14 -6.71 9.13
N SER A 119 5.93 -6.06 10.28
CA SER A 119 6.35 -6.61 11.58
C SER A 119 5.65 -7.93 11.90
N TYR A 120 4.34 -8.02 11.60
CA TYR A 120 3.55 -9.25 11.76
C TYR A 120 4.13 -10.40 10.95
N VAL A 121 4.36 -10.20 9.65
CA VAL A 121 4.96 -11.23 8.77
C VAL A 121 6.35 -11.62 9.25
N LYS A 122 7.19 -10.64 9.57
CA LYS A 122 8.55 -10.91 10.05
C LYS A 122 8.59 -11.73 11.33
N ASN A 123 7.66 -11.48 12.25
CA ASN A 123 7.55 -12.27 13.48
C ASN A 123 7.02 -13.67 13.20
N THR A 124 6.05 -13.80 12.30
CA THR A 124 5.46 -15.07 11.91
C THR A 124 6.45 -15.96 11.15
N CYS A 125 7.26 -15.37 10.25
CA CYS A 125 8.21 -16.09 9.41
C CYS A 125 9.63 -16.17 10.01
N ARG A 126 9.78 -15.87 11.30
CA ARG A 126 11.10 -15.83 11.94
C ARG A 126 11.77 -17.19 12.04
N ASP A 127 10.98 -18.21 12.35
CA ASP A 127 11.46 -19.57 12.61
C ASP A 127 10.73 -20.54 11.66
N PRO A 128 11.32 -20.84 10.49
CA PRO A 128 10.68 -21.70 9.47
C PRO A 128 10.43 -23.12 9.92
N GLU A 129 11.28 -23.64 10.81
CA GLU A 129 11.22 -25.04 11.31
C GLU A 129 10.26 -25.20 12.49
N LYS A 130 9.72 -24.10 13.00
CA LYS A 130 8.81 -24.14 14.15
C LYS A 130 7.45 -24.68 13.75
N GLU A 131 7.10 -25.84 14.28
CA GLU A 131 5.73 -26.34 14.20
C GLU A 131 4.80 -25.53 15.12
N TRP A 132 3.88 -24.81 14.51
CA TRP A 132 2.88 -24.05 15.23
C TRP A 132 1.62 -24.89 15.45
N LYS A 133 1.24 -25.07 16.70
CA LYS A 133 -0.08 -25.60 17.04
C LYS A 133 -1.09 -24.45 16.95
N TRP A 134 -2.22 -24.70 16.30
CA TRP A 134 -3.27 -23.72 16.23
C TRP A 134 -3.87 -23.47 17.62
N SER A 135 -3.97 -22.20 18.02
CA SER A 135 -4.54 -21.78 19.30
C SER A 135 -5.28 -20.48 19.10
N LEU A 136 -6.51 -20.39 19.60
CA LEU A 136 -7.33 -19.20 19.52
C LEU A 136 -6.62 -17.97 20.11
N LYS A 137 -5.94 -18.15 21.25
CA LYS A 137 -5.17 -17.11 21.91
C LYS A 137 -4.05 -16.55 21.03
N ASP A 138 -3.32 -17.45 20.35
CA ASP A 138 -2.22 -17.04 19.48
C ASP A 138 -2.68 -16.39 18.18
N VAL A 139 -3.91 -16.64 17.78
CA VAL A 139 -4.54 -16.01 16.61
C VAL A 139 -5.01 -14.60 16.94
N LEU A 140 -5.77 -14.42 18.04
CA LEU A 140 -6.42 -13.15 18.39
C LEU A 140 -5.54 -12.18 19.17
N LEU A 141 -4.52 -12.64 19.91
CA LEU A 141 -3.66 -11.77 20.69
C LEU A 141 -2.39 -11.33 19.93
N GLN A 142 -2.53 -11.05 18.64
CA GLN A 142 -1.44 -10.49 17.82
C GLN A 142 -1.49 -8.95 17.90
N PRO A 143 -0.55 -8.30 18.60
CA PRO A 143 -0.63 -6.87 18.85
C PRO A 143 -0.63 -6.04 17.57
N GLN A 144 0.02 -6.55 16.49
CA GLN A 144 0.03 -5.89 15.19
C GLN A 144 -1.35 -5.90 14.53
N ILE A 145 -2.10 -7.00 14.66
CA ILE A 145 -3.47 -7.14 14.12
C ILE A 145 -4.45 -6.28 14.90
N ILE A 146 -4.34 -6.27 16.23
CA ILE A 146 -5.16 -5.41 17.10
C ILE A 146 -4.92 -3.93 16.77
N ALA A 147 -3.67 -3.50 16.67
CA ALA A 147 -3.33 -2.13 16.30
C ALA A 147 -3.78 -1.77 14.89
N ALA A 148 -3.69 -2.71 13.93
CA ALA A 148 -4.23 -2.51 12.60
C ALA A 148 -5.75 -2.37 12.62
N GLY A 149 -6.47 -3.16 13.42
CA GLY A 149 -7.92 -3.04 13.62
C GLY A 149 -8.33 -1.66 14.16
N PHE A 150 -7.55 -1.11 15.11
CA PHE A 150 -7.76 0.25 15.57
C PHE A 150 -7.63 1.28 14.43
N LEU A 151 -6.57 1.16 13.61
CA LEU A 151 -6.34 2.07 12.48
C LEU A 151 -7.41 1.93 11.39
N ILE A 152 -7.97 0.74 11.18
CA ILE A 152 -9.14 0.55 10.30
C ILE A 152 -10.33 1.40 10.78
N GLY A 153 -10.58 1.48 12.08
CA GLY A 153 -11.59 2.38 12.63
C GLY A 153 -11.27 3.86 12.39
N VAL A 154 -9.99 4.25 12.50
CA VAL A 154 -9.54 5.61 12.17
C VAL A 154 -9.77 5.94 10.70
N PHE A 155 -9.49 5.02 9.79
CA PHE A 155 -9.74 5.22 8.35
C PHE A 155 -11.23 5.43 8.05
N HIS A 156 -12.12 4.78 8.77
CA HIS A 156 -13.55 4.97 8.62
C HIS A 156 -14.00 6.43 8.88
N TRP A 157 -13.28 7.17 9.75
CA TRP A 157 -13.57 8.57 10.02
C TRP A 157 -12.88 9.53 9.06
N SER A 158 -11.66 9.19 8.65
CA SER A 158 -10.78 10.10 7.91
C SER A 158 -10.90 9.93 6.41
N ASN A 159 -10.94 8.69 5.91
CA ASN A 159 -11.12 8.38 4.49
C ASN A 159 -11.73 6.99 4.33
N TYR A 160 -13.01 6.93 4.05
CA TYR A 160 -13.78 5.68 3.98
C TYR A 160 -13.21 4.67 2.99
N TRP A 161 -12.63 5.10 1.88
CA TRP A 161 -12.02 4.19 0.91
C TRP A 161 -10.79 3.48 1.46
N ASP A 162 -10.01 4.14 2.30
CA ASP A 162 -8.87 3.49 2.97
C ASP A 162 -9.33 2.40 3.94
N PHE A 163 -10.47 2.58 4.59
CA PHE A 163 -11.08 1.53 5.41
C PHE A 163 -11.24 0.23 4.61
N VAL A 164 -11.87 0.27 3.44
CA VAL A 164 -12.12 -0.91 2.61
C VAL A 164 -10.82 -1.51 2.06
N ILE A 165 -9.95 -0.64 1.50
CA ILE A 165 -8.69 -1.06 0.87
C ILE A 165 -7.79 -1.75 1.90
N TYR A 166 -7.56 -1.12 3.03
CA TYR A 166 -6.62 -1.65 4.02
C TYR A 166 -7.20 -2.81 4.83
N PHE A 167 -8.52 -2.94 4.94
CA PHE A 167 -9.13 -4.17 5.43
C PHE A 167 -8.76 -5.38 4.56
N VAL A 168 -8.85 -5.24 3.24
CA VAL A 168 -8.44 -6.29 2.29
C VAL A 168 -6.93 -6.54 2.35
N VAL A 169 -6.12 -5.50 2.46
CA VAL A 169 -4.65 -5.62 2.61
C VAL A 169 -4.30 -6.38 3.88
N ILE A 170 -4.92 -6.07 5.03
CA ILE A 170 -4.70 -6.79 6.29
C ILE A 170 -5.08 -8.26 6.14
N ALA A 171 -6.23 -8.56 5.52
CA ALA A 171 -6.65 -9.94 5.27
C ALA A 171 -5.64 -10.70 4.38
N GLY A 172 -5.07 -10.04 3.37
CA GLY A 172 -4.01 -10.60 2.53
C GLY A 172 -2.73 -10.93 3.32
N PHE A 173 -2.29 -10.05 4.20
CA PHE A 173 -1.14 -10.30 5.09
C PHE A 173 -1.43 -11.39 6.12
N ALA A 174 -2.65 -11.43 6.66
CA ALA A 174 -3.10 -12.50 7.54
C ALA A 174 -3.09 -13.86 6.83
N LEU A 175 -3.57 -13.90 5.59
CA LEU A 175 -3.52 -15.10 4.74
C LEU A 175 -2.08 -15.56 4.50
N TYR A 176 -1.21 -14.66 4.09
CA TYR A 176 0.20 -14.96 3.87
C TYR A 176 0.87 -15.51 5.14
N GLY A 177 0.67 -14.84 6.27
CA GLY A 177 1.20 -15.28 7.56
C GLY A 177 0.66 -16.65 7.99
N ALA A 178 -0.64 -16.90 7.80
CA ALA A 178 -1.27 -18.16 8.13
C ALA A 178 -0.81 -19.32 7.23
N LEU A 179 -0.69 -19.08 5.91
CA LEU A 179 -0.14 -20.06 4.97
C LEU A 179 1.27 -20.50 5.37
N TYR A 180 2.11 -19.55 5.74
CA TYR A 180 3.46 -19.82 6.16
C TYR A 180 3.50 -20.55 7.51
N ARG A 181 2.74 -20.05 8.50
CA ARG A 181 2.71 -20.56 9.87
C ARG A 181 2.20 -22.01 9.96
N TYR A 182 1.19 -22.34 9.17
CA TYR A 182 0.52 -23.65 9.21
C TYR A 182 0.84 -24.54 8.01
N HIS A 183 1.85 -24.20 7.22
CA HIS A 183 2.29 -24.98 6.05
C HIS A 183 1.10 -25.29 5.11
N ALA A 184 0.27 -24.28 4.84
CA ALA A 184 -0.91 -24.33 3.98
C ALA A 184 -1.99 -25.35 4.42
N ARG A 185 -2.04 -25.75 5.69
CA ARG A 185 -3.17 -26.54 6.23
C ARG A 185 -4.44 -25.72 6.14
N ALA A 186 -5.38 -26.17 5.32
CA ALA A 186 -6.55 -25.34 4.94
C ALA A 186 -7.40 -24.90 6.13
N LYS A 187 -7.69 -25.81 7.07
CA LYS A 187 -8.56 -25.50 8.23
C LYS A 187 -7.96 -24.42 9.13
N GLU A 188 -6.70 -24.58 9.51
CA GLU A 188 -5.96 -23.66 10.37
C GLU A 188 -5.75 -22.30 9.66
N THR A 189 -5.45 -22.34 8.37
CA THR A 189 -5.25 -21.12 7.57
C THR A 189 -6.53 -20.32 7.44
N ILE A 190 -7.62 -20.96 6.97
CA ILE A 190 -8.91 -20.29 6.79
C ILE A 190 -9.47 -19.81 8.13
N GLY A 191 -9.41 -20.66 9.16
CA GLY A 191 -9.87 -20.29 10.50
C GLY A 191 -9.11 -19.09 11.06
N THR A 192 -7.81 -19.00 10.87
CA THR A 192 -6.98 -17.87 11.30
C THR A 192 -7.36 -16.59 10.56
N VAL A 193 -7.49 -16.65 9.23
CA VAL A 193 -7.84 -15.47 8.42
C VAL A 193 -9.23 -14.94 8.79
N LEU A 194 -10.21 -15.83 8.92
CA LEU A 194 -11.58 -15.42 9.27
C LEU A 194 -11.64 -14.81 10.67
N LEU A 195 -10.95 -15.40 11.65
CA LEU A 195 -10.91 -14.88 13.01
C LEU A 195 -10.21 -13.52 13.08
N GLN A 196 -9.05 -13.35 12.44
CA GLN A 196 -8.35 -12.07 12.41
C GLN A 196 -9.12 -11.01 11.64
N ALA A 197 -9.77 -11.36 10.53
CA ALA A 197 -10.65 -10.45 9.81
C ALA A 197 -11.85 -9.99 10.66
N ALA A 198 -12.47 -10.93 11.38
CA ALA A 198 -13.57 -10.62 12.30
C ALA A 198 -13.10 -9.73 13.47
N GLU A 199 -11.91 -10.00 14.02
CA GLU A 199 -11.29 -9.19 15.08
C GLU A 199 -11.03 -7.75 14.60
N VAL A 200 -10.38 -7.59 13.44
CA VAL A 200 -10.11 -6.29 12.83
C VAL A 200 -11.40 -5.53 12.55
N PHE A 201 -12.42 -6.22 12.00
CA PHE A 201 -13.72 -5.62 11.74
C PHE A 201 -14.43 -5.18 13.04
N ALA A 202 -14.41 -6.02 14.07
CA ALA A 202 -15.03 -5.71 15.36
C ALA A 202 -14.35 -4.51 16.04
N ILE A 203 -13.02 -4.52 16.11
CA ILE A 203 -12.24 -3.39 16.68
C ILE A 203 -12.49 -2.12 15.88
N GLY A 204 -12.40 -2.20 14.55
CA GLY A 204 -12.63 -1.07 13.65
C GLY A 204 -14.03 -0.48 13.81
N THR A 205 -15.05 -1.33 13.93
CA THR A 205 -16.44 -0.90 14.15
C THR A 205 -16.60 -0.21 15.50
N ILE A 206 -16.04 -0.77 16.58
CA ILE A 206 -16.09 -0.16 17.92
C ILE A 206 -15.43 1.21 17.92
N VAL A 207 -14.25 1.32 17.31
CA VAL A 207 -13.52 2.60 17.18
C VAL A 207 -14.29 3.59 16.33
N ALA A 208 -14.95 3.15 15.26
CA ALA A 208 -15.76 3.99 14.38
C ALA A 208 -17.11 4.41 15.00
N LEU A 209 -17.60 3.71 16.00
CA LEU A 209 -18.95 3.86 16.55
C LEU A 209 -19.33 5.31 16.90
N PRO A 210 -18.50 6.11 17.62
CA PRO A 210 -18.85 7.49 17.97
C PRO A 210 -19.11 8.39 16.76
N PHE A 211 -18.36 8.17 15.69
CA PHE A 211 -18.54 8.88 14.43
C PHE A 211 -19.80 8.39 13.70
N THR A 212 -19.94 7.09 13.51
CA THR A 212 -21.04 6.48 12.77
C THR A 212 -22.42 6.83 13.35
N MET A 213 -22.49 6.98 14.68
CA MET A 213 -23.73 7.37 15.37
C MET A 213 -24.17 8.82 15.12
N LYS A 214 -23.28 9.67 14.64
CA LYS A 214 -23.53 11.12 14.46
C LYS A 214 -23.41 11.59 13.02
N PHE A 215 -22.79 10.78 12.17
CA PHE A 215 -22.52 11.13 10.79
C PHE A 215 -23.66 10.69 9.88
N GLU A 216 -24.24 11.65 9.16
CA GLU A 216 -25.19 11.39 8.09
C GLU A 216 -24.47 11.47 6.74
N THR A 217 -24.58 10.40 5.96
CA THR A 217 -23.95 10.34 4.64
C THR A 217 -24.76 11.18 3.64
N MET A 218 -24.11 12.08 2.92
CA MET A 218 -24.74 12.87 1.86
C MET A 218 -25.06 12.01 0.61
N VAL A 219 -24.33 10.91 0.43
CA VAL A 219 -24.49 10.02 -0.73
C VAL A 219 -24.61 8.58 -0.20
N SER A 220 -25.69 7.92 -0.59
CA SER A 220 -25.95 6.52 -0.25
C SER A 220 -26.09 5.68 -1.52
N GLY A 221 -25.51 4.49 -1.49
CA GLY A 221 -25.65 3.48 -2.52
C GLY A 221 -24.44 3.30 -3.42
N VAL A 222 -24.44 2.16 -4.11
CA VAL A 222 -23.46 1.79 -5.14
C VAL A 222 -24.23 1.66 -6.45
N GLY A 223 -23.80 2.39 -7.46
CA GLY A 223 -24.37 2.35 -8.80
C GLY A 223 -23.43 1.70 -9.81
N ILE A 224 -23.98 1.21 -10.90
CA ILE A 224 -23.19 0.76 -12.04
C ILE A 224 -22.83 1.98 -12.89
N ALA A 225 -21.53 2.16 -13.17
CA ALA A 225 -21.04 3.22 -14.04
C ALA A 225 -21.62 3.05 -15.45
N LYS A 226 -22.21 4.12 -16.01
CA LYS A 226 -22.76 4.12 -17.37
C LYS A 226 -21.67 4.35 -18.42
N HIS A 227 -20.62 5.04 -18.05
CA HIS A 227 -19.48 5.36 -18.90
C HIS A 227 -18.22 4.67 -18.37
N HIS A 228 -17.32 4.33 -19.27
CA HIS A 228 -16.05 3.66 -18.94
C HIS A 228 -14.88 4.56 -19.30
N SER A 229 -13.87 4.57 -18.45
CA SER A 229 -12.62 5.29 -18.73
C SER A 229 -11.95 4.69 -19.96
N MET A 230 -11.41 5.56 -20.83
CA MET A 230 -10.65 5.14 -22.00
C MET A 230 -9.30 4.56 -21.58
N LEU A 231 -8.75 3.62 -22.34
CA LEU A 231 -7.47 2.98 -22.02
C LEU A 231 -6.31 3.98 -21.89
N TYR A 232 -6.28 5.01 -22.74
CA TYR A 232 -5.25 6.04 -22.66
C TYR A 232 -5.37 6.88 -21.38
N GLN A 233 -6.58 7.15 -20.89
CA GLN A 233 -6.82 7.83 -19.63
C GLN A 233 -6.26 6.99 -18.46
N LEU A 234 -6.55 5.70 -18.46
CA LEU A 234 -6.01 4.77 -17.45
C LEU A 234 -4.47 4.70 -17.51
N ALA A 235 -3.90 4.65 -18.73
CA ALA A 235 -2.45 4.66 -18.91
C ALA A 235 -1.80 5.96 -18.40
N ILE A 236 -2.43 7.09 -18.56
CA ILE A 236 -1.92 8.37 -18.06
C ILE A 236 -2.04 8.46 -16.53
N LEU A 237 -3.18 8.06 -15.97
CA LEU A 237 -3.42 8.16 -14.52
C LEU A 237 -2.65 7.08 -13.73
N TRP A 238 -2.64 5.83 -14.22
CA TRP A 238 -2.11 4.68 -13.50
C TRP A 238 -0.86 4.06 -14.14
N GLY A 239 -0.38 4.61 -15.26
CA GLY A 239 0.75 4.05 -16.00
C GLY A 239 2.02 3.98 -15.17
N LEU A 240 2.38 5.04 -14.46
CA LEU A 240 3.59 5.07 -13.63
C LEU A 240 3.56 4.00 -12.52
N PRO A 241 2.55 3.93 -11.65
CA PRO A 241 2.50 2.87 -10.64
C PRO A 241 2.44 1.46 -11.26
N THR A 242 1.75 1.28 -12.39
CA THR A 242 1.71 -0.02 -13.10
C THR A 242 3.10 -0.43 -13.57
N VAL A 243 3.85 0.46 -14.21
CA VAL A 243 5.23 0.17 -14.66
C VAL A 243 6.13 -0.16 -13.46
N LEU A 244 6.04 0.57 -12.37
CA LEU A 244 6.84 0.31 -11.17
C LEU A 244 6.52 -1.07 -10.56
N VAL A 245 5.25 -1.47 -10.51
CA VAL A 245 4.84 -2.80 -10.03
C VAL A 245 5.36 -3.89 -10.94
N VAL A 246 5.24 -3.73 -12.26
CA VAL A 246 5.74 -4.71 -13.23
C VAL A 246 7.25 -4.87 -13.12
N LEU A 247 7.99 -3.76 -13.02
CA LEU A 247 9.45 -3.80 -12.85
C LEU A 247 9.84 -4.47 -11.51
N PHE A 248 9.11 -4.20 -10.45
CA PHE A 248 9.34 -4.85 -9.15
C PHE A 248 9.12 -6.35 -9.23
N ILE A 249 8.00 -6.80 -9.82
CA ILE A 249 7.71 -8.23 -9.99
C ILE A 249 8.79 -8.89 -10.86
N ALA A 250 9.17 -8.27 -11.97
CA ALA A 250 10.24 -8.76 -12.82
C ALA A 250 11.57 -8.91 -12.07
N ALA A 251 11.94 -7.90 -11.27
CA ALA A 251 13.15 -7.95 -10.46
C ALA A 251 13.13 -9.09 -9.42
N VAL A 252 11.98 -9.29 -8.76
CA VAL A 252 11.79 -10.40 -7.80
C VAL A 252 11.91 -11.77 -8.50
N LEU A 253 11.27 -11.93 -9.66
CA LEU A 253 11.33 -13.18 -10.43
C LEU A 253 12.75 -13.48 -10.94
N LEU A 254 13.46 -12.46 -11.40
CA LEU A 254 14.86 -12.61 -11.83
C LEU A 254 15.79 -12.97 -10.66
N ALA A 255 15.60 -12.35 -9.51
CA ALA A 255 16.35 -12.69 -8.30
C ALA A 255 16.06 -14.12 -7.83
N TRP A 256 14.79 -14.53 -7.86
CA TRP A 256 14.37 -15.90 -7.54
C TRP A 256 15.01 -16.93 -8.50
N ARG A 257 14.96 -16.67 -9.81
CA ARG A 257 15.62 -17.55 -10.80
C ARG A 257 17.12 -17.69 -10.57
N LYS A 258 17.82 -16.59 -10.27
CA LYS A 258 19.26 -16.65 -9.96
C LYS A 258 19.55 -17.52 -8.73
N ASN A 259 18.76 -17.42 -7.69
CA ASN A 259 18.93 -18.21 -6.47
C ASN A 259 18.59 -19.70 -6.68
N CYS A 260 17.68 -20.02 -7.60
CA CYS A 260 17.37 -21.40 -7.97
C CYS A 260 18.44 -22.06 -8.88
N HIS A 261 19.30 -21.24 -9.52
CA HIS A 261 20.37 -21.72 -10.40
C HIS A 261 21.76 -21.68 -9.77
N LEU A 262 21.90 -21.38 -8.46
CA LEU A 262 23.19 -21.53 -7.77
C LEU A 262 23.51 -23.03 -7.65
N PRO A 263 24.60 -23.53 -8.28
CA PRO A 263 25.03 -24.91 -8.14
C PRO A 263 25.54 -25.11 -6.73
N GLY A 264 24.90 -25.96 -5.95
CA GLY A 264 25.33 -26.30 -4.60
C GLY A 264 24.25 -26.83 -3.67
N MET A 265 22.99 -26.93 -4.06
CA MET A 265 22.00 -27.71 -3.35
C MET A 265 21.91 -29.11 -3.99
N GLU A 266 22.94 -29.91 -3.85
CA GLU A 266 22.78 -31.37 -3.89
C GLU A 266 21.82 -31.73 -2.75
N ARG A 267 20.66 -32.24 -3.14
CA ARG A 267 19.76 -32.97 -2.24
C ARG A 267 20.56 -34.07 -1.59
N GLN A 268 20.91 -33.89 -0.33
CA GLN A 268 21.22 -35.05 0.49
C GLN A 268 19.90 -35.81 0.63
N GLY A 269 19.86 -36.98 -0.02
CA GLY A 269 18.78 -37.94 0.04
C GLY A 269 18.67 -38.64 1.40
#